data_64e59b258801ea96918a97e06242c3f7
#
_entry.id   64e59b258801ea96918a97e06242c3f7
#
_cell.length_a   1.000
_cell.length_b   1.000
_cell.length_c   1.000
_cell.angle_alpha   90.00
_cell.angle_beta   90.00
_cell.angle_gamma   90.00
#
_symmetry.space_group_name_H-M   'P 1'
#
loop_
_entity.id
_entity.type
_entity.pdbx_description
1 polymer ?
#
loop_
_entity_poly.entity_id
_entity_poly.type
_entity_poly.pdbx_seq_one_letter_code
_entity_poly.pdbx_strand_id
1 'polypeptide(L)'
;MLQMRINVRFALIGKNAKKIVDRDAGVRTFGVGSGGLCMASPDQPNVADLFIIGGGINGCGIARDAVGRGLSVVLAEQGDLAQATSSASTKLFHGGLRYLEYFEFRLVREALEERETLLAAMPHISWPMRFVLPYHADMRFEGDTPTGRLIAAFMPWMKGRRPAWLIRLGLFMYDTMGGRKILPATRTLDLRADPAGKPLKARFARAYEYSDCWIEDSKLVSLNARDAAEKGAVILTRTRVVSAERHGDLWQIVAQGVDGPQTHHARALVNVGGPWVEDIIRNVARINSTEGVRLVRGSHIVTKKLYDHDRCYFFQGEDGRIIFAIPYEQDFTLIGTTDKDHQGPPGDPRCTDEERDYLCAFASQYFAKPVTAADVVWTYSGVRPLYNDGAKSATAATRDYVLSLDENGAPLLNVFGGKITTYRRLAEGALAKLAPYFPKAKPAWTARVPLPGGDFAVGDVGRLTAELRRSYPFLTDYWAARLIRAYGVEAAVMLQGARSAADLGRDFGATLTQAEVRWLMTHEFARAAADVVWRRTKLGLRMTPAQIAQLEDFMAQDLSPQAGAPRSEKRVSHGA
;
A
#
# COMPACT_ATOMS: atom_id res chain seq x y z
N MET A 1 -13.89 40.37 -16.17
CA MET A 1 -12.58 39.68 -16.06
C MET A 1 -12.62 38.30 -15.35
N LEU A 2 -13.64 37.98 -14.56
CA LEU A 2 -13.78 36.68 -13.90
C LEU A 2 -14.27 35.57 -14.85
N GLN A 3 -15.12 35.92 -15.80
CA GLN A 3 -15.71 34.98 -16.78
C GLN A 3 -14.72 34.50 -17.84
N MET A 4 -13.68 35.27 -18.14
CA MET A 4 -12.66 34.90 -19.14
C MET A 4 -11.62 33.90 -18.60
N ARG A 5 -11.37 33.86 -17.28
CA ARG A 5 -10.44 32.86 -16.65
C ARG A 5 -11.05 31.47 -16.50
N ILE A 6 -12.37 31.36 -16.43
CA ILE A 6 -13.08 30.08 -16.35
C ILE A 6 -13.06 29.36 -17.70
N ASN A 7 -13.24 30.07 -18.81
CA ASN A 7 -13.25 29.47 -20.15
C ASN A 7 -11.89 28.96 -20.64
N VAL A 8 -10.78 29.52 -20.16
CA VAL A 8 -9.43 29.06 -20.53
C VAL A 8 -9.06 27.73 -19.83
N ARG A 9 -9.56 27.51 -18.60
CA ARG A 9 -9.33 26.23 -17.90
C ARG A 9 -10.17 25.07 -18.46
N PHE A 10 -11.41 25.35 -18.93
CA PHE A 10 -12.22 24.33 -19.61
C PHE A 10 -11.64 23.91 -20.97
N ALA A 11 -10.98 24.81 -21.69
CA ALA A 11 -10.28 24.47 -22.93
C ALA A 11 -9.04 23.59 -22.71
N LEU A 12 -8.37 23.70 -21.56
CA LEU A 12 -7.22 22.86 -21.18
C LEU A 12 -7.64 21.44 -20.75
N ILE A 13 -8.78 21.30 -20.06
CA ILE A 13 -9.32 19.98 -19.68
C ILE A 13 -9.83 19.23 -20.92
N GLY A 14 -10.49 19.92 -21.84
CA GLY A 14 -10.93 19.36 -23.13
C GLY A 14 -9.74 18.94 -24.02
N LYS A 15 -8.63 19.67 -24.01
CA LYS A 15 -7.42 19.31 -24.77
C LYS A 15 -6.65 18.14 -24.15
N ASN A 16 -6.65 17.99 -22.84
CA ASN A 16 -6.02 16.83 -22.18
C ASN A 16 -6.87 15.57 -22.31
N ALA A 17 -8.19 15.65 -22.26
CA ALA A 17 -9.08 14.53 -22.57
C ALA A 17 -8.93 14.08 -24.05
N LYS A 18 -8.81 15.01 -24.99
CA LYS A 18 -8.50 14.68 -26.39
C LYS A 18 -7.10 14.10 -26.58
N LYS A 19 -6.10 14.58 -25.84
CA LYS A 19 -4.75 14.00 -25.87
C LYS A 19 -4.68 12.59 -25.29
N ILE A 20 -5.56 12.25 -24.35
CA ILE A 20 -5.68 10.88 -23.83
C ILE A 20 -6.36 9.98 -24.87
N VAL A 21 -7.38 10.47 -25.57
CA VAL A 21 -8.08 9.73 -26.64
C VAL A 21 -7.20 9.57 -27.89
N ASP A 22 -6.40 10.56 -28.28
CA ASP A 22 -5.46 10.44 -29.41
C ASP A 22 -4.21 9.57 -29.10
N ARG A 23 -3.93 9.26 -27.82
CA ARG A 23 -2.95 8.23 -27.47
C ARG A 23 -3.49 6.80 -27.62
N ASP A 24 -4.80 6.60 -27.66
CA ASP A 24 -5.46 5.30 -27.81
C ASP A 24 -5.44 4.76 -29.25
N ALA A 25 -4.91 5.50 -30.23
CA ALA A 25 -4.57 4.91 -31.54
C ALA A 25 -3.42 3.87 -31.49
N GLY A 26 -2.95 3.56 -30.28
CA GLY A 26 -1.90 2.57 -29.98
C GLY A 26 -2.18 1.71 -28.76
N VAL A 27 -3.45 1.48 -28.37
CA VAL A 27 -3.79 0.49 -27.33
C VAL A 27 -3.34 -0.88 -27.80
N ARG A 28 -2.12 -1.26 -27.45
CA ARG A 28 -1.73 -2.65 -27.41
C ARG A 28 -2.58 -3.29 -26.33
N THR A 29 -3.63 -3.98 -26.73
CA THR A 29 -4.29 -4.97 -25.90
C THR A 29 -3.18 -5.84 -25.31
N PHE A 30 -3.01 -5.81 -24.00
CA PHE A 30 -2.26 -6.82 -23.29
C PHE A 30 -3.07 -8.12 -23.39
N GLY A 31 -2.98 -8.75 -24.55
CA GLY A 31 -3.41 -10.12 -24.69
C GLY A 31 -2.54 -10.94 -23.74
N VAL A 32 -3.17 -11.72 -22.88
CA VAL A 32 -2.58 -12.96 -22.39
C VAL A 32 -2.47 -13.86 -23.63
N GLY A 33 -1.53 -13.52 -24.49
CA GLY A 33 -1.22 -14.19 -25.72
C GLY A 33 0.28 -14.32 -25.76
N SER A 34 0.73 -15.54 -25.90
CA SER A 34 2.06 -15.91 -26.33
C SER A 34 2.81 -14.78 -27.06
N GLY A 35 3.84 -14.25 -26.39
CA GLY A 35 5.01 -13.65 -26.98
C GLY A 35 4.88 -12.90 -28.30
N GLY A 36 4.50 -11.63 -28.22
CA GLY A 36 4.85 -10.64 -29.23
C GLY A 36 6.03 -9.82 -28.74
N LEU A 37 7.14 -10.46 -28.45
CA LEU A 37 8.44 -9.80 -28.33
C LEU A 37 8.77 -9.18 -29.69
N CYS A 38 9.15 -7.92 -29.69
CA CYS A 38 9.94 -7.34 -30.77
C CYS A 38 11.09 -8.29 -31.03
N MET A 39 11.13 -8.89 -32.22
CA MET A 39 12.13 -9.89 -32.62
C MET A 39 13.52 -9.27 -32.54
N ALA A 40 14.15 -9.38 -31.35
CA ALA A 40 15.60 -9.42 -31.28
C ALA A 40 16.07 -10.76 -31.88
N SER A 41 17.21 -10.76 -32.51
CA SER A 41 17.81 -11.96 -33.15
C SER A 41 17.69 -13.19 -32.26
N PRO A 42 17.42 -14.38 -32.80
CA PRO A 42 17.11 -15.59 -32.03
C PRO A 42 18.19 -16.09 -31.08
N ASP A 43 19.38 -15.49 -31.06
CA ASP A 43 20.57 -16.03 -30.40
C ASP A 43 21.11 -15.24 -29.18
N GLN A 44 20.42 -14.18 -28.69
CA GLN A 44 20.81 -13.56 -27.44
C GLN A 44 19.66 -13.62 -26.43
N PRO A 45 19.89 -14.19 -25.22
CA PRO A 45 18.89 -14.17 -24.17
C PRO A 45 18.54 -12.70 -23.86
N ASN A 46 17.24 -12.40 -23.74
CA ASN A 46 16.77 -11.06 -23.38
C ASN A 46 17.19 -10.77 -21.93
N VAL A 47 18.30 -10.05 -21.77
CA VAL A 47 18.91 -9.75 -20.46
C VAL A 47 18.26 -8.47 -19.90
N ALA A 48 17.55 -8.59 -18.79
CA ALA A 48 17.05 -7.43 -18.05
C ALA A 48 18.18 -6.73 -17.28
N ASP A 49 18.05 -5.43 -17.04
CA ASP A 49 18.94 -4.73 -16.12
C ASP A 49 18.68 -5.21 -14.68
N LEU A 50 17.42 -5.26 -14.28
CA LEU A 50 17.01 -5.71 -12.93
C LEU A 50 16.01 -6.86 -13.01
N PHE A 51 16.23 -7.90 -12.19
CA PHE A 51 15.20 -8.85 -11.82
C PHE A 51 14.86 -8.68 -10.34
N ILE A 52 13.57 -8.47 -10.03
CA ILE A 52 13.08 -8.16 -8.69
C ILE A 52 12.22 -9.34 -8.19
N ILE A 53 12.57 -9.89 -7.02
CA ILE A 53 11.81 -10.94 -6.36
C ILE A 53 10.95 -10.35 -5.25
N GLY A 54 9.63 -10.30 -5.46
CA GLY A 54 8.63 -9.84 -4.48
C GLY A 54 7.79 -8.67 -4.97
N GLY A 55 6.47 -8.86 -5.05
CA GLY A 55 5.45 -7.91 -5.49
C GLY A 55 4.76 -7.16 -4.34
N GLY A 56 5.47 -6.93 -3.23
CA GLY A 56 5.07 -6.01 -2.18
C GLY A 56 5.37 -4.56 -2.53
N ILE A 57 5.09 -3.63 -1.58
CA ILE A 57 5.25 -2.19 -1.81
C ILE A 57 6.69 -1.80 -2.18
N ASN A 58 7.69 -2.42 -1.56
CA ASN A 58 9.09 -2.12 -1.82
C ASN A 58 9.50 -2.57 -3.23
N GLY A 59 9.12 -3.80 -3.65
CA GLY A 59 9.45 -4.31 -4.98
C GLY A 59 8.76 -3.52 -6.09
N CYS A 60 7.46 -3.24 -5.96
CA CYS A 60 6.73 -2.42 -6.93
C CYS A 60 7.24 -0.97 -6.98
N GLY A 61 7.65 -0.41 -5.82
CA GLY A 61 8.27 0.91 -5.76
C GLY A 61 9.62 0.97 -6.45
N ILE A 62 10.48 -0.04 -6.25
CA ILE A 62 11.78 -0.16 -6.93
C ILE A 62 11.58 -0.36 -8.45
N ALA A 63 10.65 -1.23 -8.85
CA ALA A 63 10.34 -1.45 -10.25
C ALA A 63 9.89 -0.17 -10.95
N ARG A 64 8.98 0.59 -10.32
CA ARG A 64 8.50 1.88 -10.81
C ARG A 64 9.63 2.89 -10.99
N ASP A 65 10.46 3.05 -9.97
CA ASP A 65 11.56 4.02 -10.01
C ASP A 65 12.61 3.62 -11.06
N ALA A 66 12.98 2.34 -11.12
CA ALA A 66 13.98 1.81 -12.05
C ALA A 66 13.57 1.99 -13.51
N VAL A 67 12.34 1.59 -13.88
CA VAL A 67 11.88 1.69 -15.27
C VAL A 67 11.79 3.14 -15.73
N GLY A 68 11.39 4.07 -14.87
CA GLY A 68 11.36 5.49 -15.18
C GLY A 68 12.76 6.13 -15.31
N ARG A 69 13.78 5.51 -14.72
CA ARG A 69 15.20 5.86 -14.94
C ARG A 69 15.76 5.25 -16.23
N GLY A 70 14.98 4.45 -16.95
CA GLY A 70 15.35 3.85 -18.24
C GLY A 70 15.97 2.46 -18.14
N LEU A 71 15.86 1.80 -16.97
CA LEU A 71 16.30 0.41 -16.80
C LEU A 71 15.21 -0.56 -17.26
N SER A 72 15.62 -1.68 -17.85
CA SER A 72 14.72 -2.80 -18.14
C SER A 72 14.50 -3.63 -16.87
N VAL A 73 13.23 -3.91 -16.54
CA VAL A 73 12.85 -4.52 -15.26
C VAL A 73 11.91 -5.70 -15.46
N VAL A 74 12.22 -6.82 -14.79
CA VAL A 74 11.31 -7.93 -14.57
C VAL A 74 11.05 -8.05 -13.07
N LEU A 75 9.78 -8.13 -12.66
CA LEU A 75 9.37 -8.38 -11.28
C LEU A 75 8.56 -9.66 -11.22
N ALA A 76 8.93 -10.58 -10.33
CA ALA A 76 8.19 -11.80 -10.05
C ALA A 76 7.62 -11.82 -8.63
N GLU A 77 6.30 -12.12 -8.53
CA GLU A 77 5.56 -12.30 -7.28
C GLU A 77 4.92 -13.68 -7.25
N GLN A 78 5.19 -14.46 -6.19
CA GLN A 78 4.70 -15.84 -6.08
C GLN A 78 3.17 -15.95 -5.95
N GLY A 79 2.52 -14.90 -5.48
CA GLY A 79 1.07 -14.82 -5.34
C GLY A 79 0.47 -13.64 -6.10
N ASP A 80 -0.53 -13.02 -5.52
CA ASP A 80 -1.04 -11.74 -5.99
C ASP A 80 -0.22 -10.57 -5.43
N LEU A 81 -0.21 -9.46 -6.13
CA LEU A 81 0.40 -8.22 -5.63
C LEU A 81 -0.16 -7.85 -4.26
N ALA A 82 0.72 -7.44 -3.35
CA ALA A 82 0.38 -7.10 -1.98
C ALA A 82 -0.21 -8.25 -1.13
N GLN A 83 -0.14 -9.49 -1.54
CA GLN A 83 -0.82 -10.59 -0.84
C GLN A 83 -0.37 -10.78 0.62
N ALA A 84 0.87 -10.44 0.95
CA ALA A 84 1.43 -10.59 2.29
C ALA A 84 1.34 -9.28 3.12
N THR A 85 2.45 -8.83 3.71
CA THR A 85 2.53 -7.70 4.64
C THR A 85 1.95 -6.40 4.09
N SER A 86 2.08 -6.16 2.79
CA SER A 86 1.69 -4.89 2.16
C SER A 86 0.19 -4.63 2.07
N SER A 87 -0.69 -5.61 2.31
CA SER A 87 -2.14 -5.41 2.45
C SER A 87 -2.63 -5.50 3.89
N ALA A 88 -1.73 -5.86 4.81
CA ALA A 88 -2.04 -6.09 6.22
C ALA A 88 -1.50 -5.01 7.15
N SER A 89 -1.28 -3.81 6.65
CA SER A 89 -0.87 -2.64 7.42
C SER A 89 -2.03 -2.04 8.23
N THR A 90 -1.72 -1.08 9.10
CA THR A 90 -2.75 -0.24 9.77
C THR A 90 -3.32 0.83 8.81
N LYS A 91 -2.91 0.84 7.54
CA LYS A 91 -3.39 1.73 6.45
C LYS A 91 -3.16 3.21 6.73
N LEU A 92 -2.01 3.54 7.29
CA LEU A 92 -1.64 4.91 7.64
C LEU A 92 -0.27 5.29 7.03
N PHE A 93 -0.22 6.46 6.42
CA PHE A 93 1.02 7.21 6.25
C PHE A 93 1.20 8.10 7.47
N HIS A 94 2.13 7.75 8.34
CA HIS A 94 2.36 8.46 9.59
C HIS A 94 3.86 8.64 9.86
N GLY A 95 4.20 9.74 10.54
CA GLY A 95 5.58 10.03 10.92
C GLY A 95 6.10 9.17 12.06
N GLY A 96 5.22 8.43 12.75
CA GLY A 96 5.60 7.61 13.88
C GLY A 96 5.93 8.44 15.12
N LEU A 97 4.95 9.16 15.65
CA LEU A 97 5.07 10.05 16.84
C LEU A 97 5.86 9.40 17.98
N ARG A 98 5.68 8.11 18.20
CA ARG A 98 6.36 7.33 19.23
C ARG A 98 7.88 7.28 19.08
N TYR A 99 8.41 7.33 17.85
CA TYR A 99 9.87 7.27 17.63
C TYR A 99 10.60 8.50 18.18
N LEU A 100 9.90 9.60 18.46
CA LEU A 100 10.48 10.75 19.16
C LEU A 100 10.96 10.38 20.58
N GLU A 101 10.36 9.38 21.22
CA GLU A 101 10.78 8.89 22.54
C GLU A 101 12.10 8.13 22.52
N TYR A 102 12.48 7.61 21.32
CA TYR A 102 13.73 6.91 21.05
C TYR A 102 14.77 7.81 20.40
N PHE A 103 14.48 9.12 20.24
CA PHE A 103 15.34 10.12 19.58
C PHE A 103 15.61 9.83 18.09
N GLU A 104 14.75 9.05 17.44
CA GLU A 104 14.81 8.71 16.01
C GLU A 104 14.32 9.88 15.13
N PHE A 105 14.90 11.08 15.33
CA PHE A 105 14.44 12.31 14.68
C PHE A 105 14.58 12.26 13.15
N ARG A 106 15.64 11.63 12.63
CA ARG A 106 15.86 11.49 11.19
C ARG A 106 14.71 10.68 10.57
N LEU A 107 14.40 9.53 11.16
CA LEU A 107 13.33 8.64 10.69
C LEU A 107 11.95 9.30 10.71
N VAL A 108 11.65 10.06 11.79
CA VAL A 108 10.41 10.82 11.93
C VAL A 108 10.32 11.91 10.87
N ARG A 109 11.38 12.69 10.68
CA ARG A 109 11.44 13.77 9.68
C ARG A 109 11.21 13.24 8.27
N GLU A 110 11.94 12.20 7.87
CA GLU A 110 11.79 11.57 6.56
C GLU A 110 10.36 11.08 6.32
N ALA A 111 9.76 10.40 7.31
CA ALA A 111 8.39 9.94 7.21
C ALA A 111 7.36 11.08 7.10
N LEU A 112 7.58 12.19 7.81
CA LEU A 112 6.71 13.38 7.74
C LEU A 112 6.80 14.09 6.39
N GLU A 113 7.99 14.20 5.80
CA GLU A 113 8.22 14.75 4.46
C GLU A 113 7.56 13.86 3.39
N GLU A 114 7.78 12.54 3.47
CA GLU A 114 7.20 11.59 2.54
C GLU A 114 5.68 11.52 2.63
N ARG A 115 5.10 11.61 3.81
CA ARG A 115 3.66 11.63 4.01
C ARG A 115 2.95 12.68 3.15
N GLU A 116 3.48 13.91 3.09
CA GLU A 116 2.91 14.98 2.26
C GLU A 116 3.21 14.81 0.77
N THR A 117 4.39 14.28 0.43
CA THR A 117 4.77 13.93 -0.95
C THR A 117 3.82 12.87 -1.52
N LEU A 118 3.58 11.82 -0.75
CA LEU A 118 2.69 10.72 -1.14
C LEU A 118 1.22 11.16 -1.21
N LEU A 119 0.76 11.97 -0.24
CA LEU A 119 -0.58 12.53 -0.26
C LEU A 119 -0.85 13.33 -1.53
N ALA A 120 0.13 14.12 -1.99
CA ALA A 120 0.00 14.89 -3.23
C ALA A 120 0.06 14.02 -4.50
N ALA A 121 0.79 12.89 -4.46
CA ALA A 121 0.93 11.99 -5.61
C ALA A 121 -0.26 11.06 -5.83
N MET A 122 -1.08 10.82 -4.80
CA MET A 122 -2.18 9.84 -4.85
C MET A 122 -3.41 10.25 -4.04
N PRO A 123 -4.00 11.44 -4.30
CA PRO A 123 -5.07 12.01 -3.48
C PRO A 123 -6.38 11.21 -3.52
N HIS A 124 -6.55 10.29 -4.47
CA HIS A 124 -7.70 9.38 -4.54
C HIS A 124 -7.61 8.26 -3.51
N ILE A 125 -6.45 7.62 -3.32
CA ILE A 125 -6.25 6.50 -2.40
C ILE A 125 -5.64 6.89 -1.05
N SER A 126 -5.25 8.17 -0.89
CA SER A 126 -4.76 8.73 0.37
C SER A 126 -5.45 10.06 0.68
N TRP A 127 -5.75 10.30 1.95
CA TRP A 127 -6.38 11.55 2.39
C TRP A 127 -5.96 11.94 3.79
N PRO A 128 -6.01 13.25 4.14
CA PRO A 128 -5.76 13.73 5.49
C PRO A 128 -6.72 13.10 6.50
N MET A 129 -6.19 12.71 7.65
CA MET A 129 -6.97 12.16 8.77
C MET A 129 -6.54 12.84 10.06
N ARG A 130 -7.51 13.18 10.91
CA ARG A 130 -7.27 13.74 12.23
C ARG A 130 -7.25 12.64 13.28
N PHE A 131 -6.26 12.67 14.15
CA PHE A 131 -6.02 11.69 15.21
C PHE A 131 -6.29 12.30 16.55
N VAL A 132 -7.19 11.72 17.31
CA VAL A 132 -7.54 12.12 18.68
C VAL A 132 -6.80 11.21 19.65
N LEU A 133 -5.95 11.80 20.48
CA LEU A 133 -5.21 11.15 21.56
C LEU A 133 -5.86 11.56 22.88
N PRO A 134 -6.78 10.75 23.45
CA PRO A 134 -7.39 11.04 24.74
C PRO A 134 -6.34 10.99 25.84
N TYR A 135 -6.25 12.06 26.64
CA TYR A 135 -5.26 12.17 27.71
C TYR A 135 -5.85 11.74 29.05
N HIS A 136 -5.08 10.95 29.80
CA HIS A 136 -5.32 10.68 31.21
C HIS A 136 -3.99 10.67 32.00
N ALA A 137 -4.06 10.97 33.31
CA ALA A 137 -2.87 11.18 34.11
C ALA A 137 -2.01 9.92 34.33
N ASP A 138 -2.58 8.72 34.08
CA ASP A 138 -1.89 7.45 34.28
C ASP A 138 -1.17 6.94 33.02
N MET A 139 -1.15 7.73 31.93
CA MET A 139 -0.37 7.40 30.74
C MET A 139 1.11 7.24 31.09
N ARG A 140 1.73 6.15 30.60
CA ARG A 140 3.12 5.80 30.89
C ARG A 140 3.94 5.66 29.62
N PHE A 141 5.26 5.76 29.78
CA PHE A 141 6.19 5.36 28.74
C PHE A 141 6.17 3.84 28.58
N GLU A 142 6.35 3.35 27.35
CA GLU A 142 6.53 1.93 27.12
C GLU A 142 7.97 1.54 27.49
N GLY A 143 8.09 0.61 28.43
CA GLY A 143 9.38 0.05 28.85
C GLY A 143 10.40 1.14 29.24
N ASP A 144 11.67 0.85 28.96
CA ASP A 144 12.82 1.68 29.33
C ASP A 144 13.25 2.57 28.14
N THR A 145 12.38 3.49 27.72
CA THR A 145 12.71 4.44 26.63
C THR A 145 13.77 5.47 27.08
N PRO A 146 14.65 5.96 26.16
CA PRO A 146 15.63 7.01 26.51
C PRO A 146 14.97 8.25 27.11
N THR A 147 13.83 8.69 26.56
CA THR A 147 13.04 9.80 27.12
C THR A 147 12.51 9.48 28.50
N GLY A 148 12.00 8.26 28.72
CA GLY A 148 11.53 7.79 30.03
C GLY A 148 12.64 7.79 31.08
N ARG A 149 13.86 7.35 30.73
CA ARG A 149 15.05 7.39 31.59
C ARG A 149 15.42 8.82 31.98
N LEU A 150 15.43 9.75 31.01
CA LEU A 150 15.69 11.18 31.31
C LEU A 150 14.66 11.76 32.26
N ILE A 151 13.37 11.53 32.02
CA ILE A 151 12.30 11.98 32.91
C ILE A 151 12.42 11.36 34.30
N ALA A 152 12.73 10.06 34.39
CA ALA A 152 12.93 9.39 35.68
C ALA A 152 14.15 9.96 36.45
N ALA A 153 15.22 10.33 35.75
CA ALA A 153 16.41 10.94 36.37
C ALA A 153 16.14 12.38 36.91
N PHE A 154 15.44 13.22 36.13
CA PHE A 154 15.20 14.61 36.50
C PHE A 154 13.90 14.83 37.30
N MET A 155 12.93 13.91 37.16
CA MET A 155 11.62 13.97 37.79
C MET A 155 11.21 12.61 38.37
N PRO A 156 11.92 12.06 39.38
CA PRO A 156 11.69 10.71 39.91
C PRO A 156 10.27 10.52 40.49
N TRP A 157 9.63 11.62 40.94
CA TRP A 157 8.25 11.57 41.43
C TRP A 157 7.20 11.25 40.33
N MET A 158 7.55 11.39 39.04
CA MET A 158 6.65 11.06 37.92
C MET A 158 6.46 9.53 37.73
N LYS A 159 7.35 8.70 38.28
CA LYS A 159 7.27 7.22 38.23
C LYS A 159 6.96 6.65 36.84
N GLY A 160 7.60 7.19 35.79
CA GLY A 160 7.40 6.78 34.39
C GLY A 160 6.10 7.26 33.72
N ARG A 161 5.34 8.16 34.39
CA ARG A 161 4.14 8.79 33.78
C ARG A 161 4.53 9.78 32.69
N ARG A 162 3.67 9.91 31.69
CA ARG A 162 3.80 10.92 30.62
C ARG A 162 3.12 12.22 31.04
N PRO A 163 3.86 13.30 31.29
CA PRO A 163 3.24 14.59 31.58
C PRO A 163 2.61 15.19 30.32
N ALA A 164 1.48 15.90 30.50
CA ALA A 164 0.73 16.55 29.42
C ALA A 164 1.57 17.52 28.57
N TRP A 165 2.49 18.28 29.22
CA TRP A 165 3.38 19.21 28.54
C TRP A 165 4.36 18.51 27.58
N LEU A 166 4.83 17.30 27.94
CA LEU A 166 5.75 16.53 27.10
C LEU A 166 5.05 16.00 25.85
N ILE A 167 3.81 15.51 25.98
CA ILE A 167 2.99 15.12 24.83
C ILE A 167 2.80 16.32 23.90
N ARG A 168 2.51 17.50 24.47
CA ARG A 168 2.32 18.74 23.69
C ARG A 168 3.61 19.17 23.00
N LEU A 169 4.76 19.04 23.64
CA LEU A 169 6.08 19.31 23.06
C LEU A 169 6.37 18.34 21.91
N GLY A 170 6.15 17.04 22.12
CA GLY A 170 6.32 16.02 21.08
C GLY A 170 5.44 16.29 19.85
N LEU A 171 4.19 16.68 20.05
CA LEU A 171 3.28 17.04 18.97
C LEU A 171 3.70 18.34 18.26
N PHE A 172 4.23 19.33 18.99
CA PHE A 172 4.79 20.53 18.38
C PHE A 172 5.99 20.20 17.48
N MET A 173 6.91 19.35 17.97
CA MET A 173 8.03 18.86 17.15
C MET A 173 7.54 18.11 15.92
N TYR A 174 6.54 17.23 16.09
CA TYR A 174 5.93 16.47 15.00
C TYR A 174 5.32 17.37 13.91
N ASP A 175 4.70 18.49 14.31
CA ASP A 175 4.14 19.47 13.38
C ASP A 175 5.22 20.22 12.58
N THR A 176 6.38 20.49 13.20
CA THR A 176 7.39 21.40 12.63
C THR A 176 8.48 20.67 11.86
N MET A 177 8.85 19.43 12.25
CA MET A 177 9.98 18.71 11.69
C MET A 177 9.83 18.36 10.18
N GLY A 178 8.61 18.06 9.72
CA GLY A 178 8.34 17.67 8.33
C GLY A 178 8.04 18.83 7.38
N GLY A 179 8.14 20.09 7.85
CA GLY A 179 7.83 21.25 7.00
C GLY A 179 6.39 21.25 6.48
N ARG A 180 5.42 20.96 7.33
CA ARG A 180 3.99 20.84 7.07
C ARG A 180 3.46 21.89 6.08
N LYS A 181 2.82 21.44 4.98
CA LYS A 181 2.29 22.30 3.92
C LYS A 181 0.78 22.14 3.72
N ILE A 182 0.26 20.92 3.83
CA ILE A 182 -1.12 20.57 3.50
C ILE A 182 -1.92 20.28 4.77
N LEU A 183 -1.32 19.58 5.73
CA LEU A 183 -2.03 19.05 6.88
C LEU A 183 -2.29 20.10 7.97
N PRO A 184 -3.46 20.09 8.67
CA PRO A 184 -3.73 20.99 9.78
C PRO A 184 -2.81 20.77 10.99
N ALA A 185 -2.58 21.86 11.77
CA ALA A 185 -1.79 21.83 12.99
C ALA A 185 -2.42 21.01 14.11
N THR A 186 -1.59 20.64 15.09
CA THR A 186 -2.05 20.05 16.35
C THR A 186 -2.85 21.06 17.19
N ARG A 187 -3.86 20.56 17.92
CA ARG A 187 -4.64 21.34 18.87
C ARG A 187 -5.03 20.52 20.10
N THR A 188 -5.44 21.19 21.17
CA THR A 188 -6.03 20.57 22.36
C THR A 188 -7.55 20.58 22.21
N LEU A 189 -8.20 19.48 22.59
CA LEU A 189 -9.65 19.32 22.58
C LEU A 189 -10.20 19.20 24.01
N ASP A 190 -11.33 19.83 24.28
CA ASP A 190 -12.19 19.53 25.44
C ASP A 190 -13.20 18.46 24.98
N LEU A 191 -12.99 17.21 25.39
CA LEU A 191 -13.83 16.08 24.99
C LEU A 191 -15.26 16.13 25.58
N ARG A 192 -15.51 16.97 26.59
CA ARG A 192 -16.86 17.17 27.15
C ARG A 192 -17.77 17.94 26.18
N ALA A 193 -17.18 18.76 25.32
CA ALA A 193 -17.89 19.60 24.34
C ALA A 193 -17.69 19.12 22.90
N ASP A 194 -16.56 18.46 22.61
CA ASP A 194 -16.22 18.01 21.25
C ASP A 194 -16.92 16.68 20.90
N PRO A 195 -17.44 16.52 19.65
CA PRO A 195 -18.04 15.25 19.18
C PRO A 195 -17.17 14.02 19.39
N ALA A 196 -15.83 14.15 19.36
CA ALA A 196 -14.91 13.05 19.61
C ALA A 196 -14.95 12.52 21.05
N GLY A 197 -15.56 13.23 21.98
CA GLY A 197 -15.75 12.74 23.36
C GLY A 197 -16.97 11.85 23.52
N LYS A 198 -17.98 11.97 22.65
CA LYS A 198 -19.27 11.25 22.80
C LYS A 198 -19.14 9.73 22.90
N PRO A 199 -18.32 9.05 22.08
CA PRO A 199 -18.19 7.59 22.17
C PRO A 199 -17.25 7.14 23.29
N LEU A 200 -16.54 8.05 23.97
CA LEU A 200 -15.57 7.73 25.01
C LEU A 200 -16.19 7.75 26.41
N LYS A 201 -15.55 7.04 27.33
CA LYS A 201 -15.91 7.11 28.77
C LYS A 201 -15.73 8.54 29.30
N ALA A 202 -16.62 8.98 30.18
CA ALA A 202 -16.66 10.33 30.75
C ALA A 202 -15.36 10.76 31.46
N ARG A 203 -14.52 9.81 31.88
CA ARG A 203 -13.22 10.10 32.51
C ARG A 203 -12.24 10.83 31.59
N PHE A 204 -12.41 10.71 30.25
CA PHE A 204 -11.59 11.40 29.27
C PHE A 204 -12.15 12.81 28.99
N ALA A 205 -11.64 13.81 29.71
CA ALA A 205 -12.09 15.19 29.56
C ALA A 205 -11.26 15.98 28.53
N ARG A 206 -10.02 15.57 28.24
CA ARG A 206 -9.09 16.28 27.36
C ARG A 206 -8.48 15.32 26.35
N ALA A 207 -8.22 15.83 25.14
CA ALA A 207 -7.41 15.14 24.15
C ALA A 207 -6.45 16.09 23.43
N TYR A 208 -5.47 15.50 22.76
CA TYR A 208 -4.67 16.19 21.75
C TYR A 208 -5.07 15.67 20.37
N GLU A 209 -5.20 16.57 19.42
CA GLU A 209 -5.51 16.22 18.05
C GLU A 209 -4.35 16.61 17.15
N TYR A 210 -3.94 15.69 16.26
CA TYR A 210 -2.87 15.88 15.27
C TYR A 210 -3.27 15.30 13.92
N SER A 211 -2.43 15.46 12.89
CA SER A 211 -2.72 15.00 11.54
C SER A 211 -1.74 13.94 11.08
N ASP A 212 -2.27 12.91 10.45
CA ASP A 212 -1.56 11.98 9.57
C ASP A 212 -2.44 11.69 8.34
N CYS A 213 -2.16 10.64 7.56
CA CYS A 213 -2.94 10.32 6.38
C CYS A 213 -3.37 8.85 6.38
N TRP A 214 -4.57 8.62 5.87
CA TRP A 214 -5.00 7.30 5.42
C TRP A 214 -4.30 6.90 4.14
N ILE A 215 -4.19 5.60 3.88
CA ILE A 215 -3.75 5.01 2.62
C ILE A 215 -4.45 3.68 2.36
N GLU A 216 -4.93 3.48 1.14
CA GLU A 216 -5.31 2.17 0.61
C GLU A 216 -4.04 1.39 0.26
N ASP A 217 -3.52 0.61 1.22
CA ASP A 217 -2.20 -0.01 1.17
C ASP A 217 -2.02 -0.96 -0.02
N SER A 218 -2.94 -1.88 -0.25
CA SER A 218 -2.86 -2.83 -1.36
C SER A 218 -3.08 -2.16 -2.72
N LYS A 219 -3.93 -1.11 -2.77
CA LYS A 219 -4.13 -0.30 -3.97
C LYS A 219 -2.87 0.46 -4.35
N LEU A 220 -2.16 0.99 -3.35
CA LEU A 220 -0.86 1.63 -3.55
C LEU A 220 0.12 0.69 -4.25
N VAL A 221 0.17 -0.59 -3.87
CA VAL A 221 1.05 -1.59 -4.50
C VAL A 221 0.64 -1.82 -5.95
N SER A 222 -0.64 -2.08 -6.22
CA SER A 222 -1.12 -2.36 -7.58
C SER A 222 -0.92 -1.18 -8.52
N LEU A 223 -1.10 0.06 -8.05
CA LEU A 223 -0.85 1.25 -8.87
C LEU A 223 0.64 1.51 -9.14
N ASN A 224 1.55 1.20 -8.20
CA ASN A 224 2.98 1.24 -8.49
C ASN A 224 3.39 0.19 -9.53
N ALA A 225 2.88 -1.04 -9.41
CA ALA A 225 3.12 -2.10 -10.39
C ALA A 225 2.57 -1.74 -11.78
N ARG A 226 1.36 -1.17 -11.82
CA ARG A 226 0.72 -0.70 -13.05
C ARG A 226 1.53 0.41 -13.72
N ASP A 227 1.92 1.46 -12.97
CA ASP A 227 2.72 2.56 -13.52
C ASP A 227 4.09 2.06 -14.02
N ALA A 228 4.68 1.06 -13.35
CA ALA A 228 5.89 0.39 -13.83
C ALA A 228 5.64 -0.37 -15.15
N ALA A 229 4.55 -1.14 -15.25
CA ALA A 229 4.20 -1.90 -16.45
C ALA A 229 3.89 -0.98 -17.65
N GLU A 230 3.15 0.11 -17.43
CA GLU A 230 2.86 1.12 -18.45
C GLU A 230 4.15 1.80 -18.99
N LYS A 231 5.23 1.76 -18.22
CA LYS A 231 6.57 2.25 -18.60
C LYS A 231 7.52 1.16 -19.11
N GLY A 232 7.03 -0.08 -19.26
CA GLY A 232 7.75 -1.18 -19.88
C GLY A 232 8.33 -2.23 -18.94
N ALA A 233 8.07 -2.18 -17.63
CA ALA A 233 8.41 -3.27 -16.74
C ALA A 233 7.54 -4.51 -17.01
N VAL A 234 8.13 -5.70 -16.90
CA VAL A 234 7.41 -6.98 -16.95
C VAL A 234 7.02 -7.37 -15.53
N ILE A 235 5.72 -7.47 -15.26
CA ILE A 235 5.18 -7.84 -13.94
C ILE A 235 4.59 -9.25 -14.03
N LEU A 236 5.22 -10.20 -13.34
CA LEU A 236 4.84 -11.61 -13.30
C LEU A 236 4.20 -11.92 -11.94
N THR A 237 2.87 -11.95 -11.88
CA THR A 237 2.14 -12.42 -10.68
C THR A 237 1.97 -13.93 -10.74
N ARG A 238 1.75 -14.58 -9.58
CA ARG A 238 1.66 -16.04 -9.45
C ARG A 238 2.84 -16.78 -10.06
N THR A 239 4.01 -16.16 -9.95
CA THR A 239 5.27 -16.65 -10.51
C THR A 239 6.33 -16.70 -9.41
N ARG A 240 6.64 -17.91 -8.97
CA ARG A 240 7.61 -18.14 -7.88
C ARG A 240 9.02 -18.33 -8.46
N VAL A 241 9.99 -17.57 -7.99
CA VAL A 241 11.40 -17.83 -8.29
C VAL A 241 11.86 -19.05 -7.49
N VAL A 242 12.38 -20.06 -8.20
CA VAL A 242 12.79 -21.34 -7.61
C VAL A 242 14.30 -21.51 -7.55
N SER A 243 15.05 -20.84 -8.44
CA SER A 243 16.51 -20.73 -8.33
C SER A 243 17.02 -19.44 -8.96
N ALA A 244 18.15 -18.95 -8.47
CA ALA A 244 18.90 -17.85 -9.04
C ALA A 244 20.39 -18.15 -8.89
N GLU A 245 21.11 -18.23 -10.00
CA GLU A 245 22.53 -18.62 -10.03
C GLU A 245 23.34 -17.56 -10.80
N ARG A 246 24.56 -17.29 -10.34
CA ARG A 246 25.49 -16.37 -11.01
C ARG A 246 26.20 -17.10 -12.14
N HIS A 247 26.15 -16.54 -13.34
CA HIS A 247 26.88 -16.97 -14.52
C HIS A 247 27.72 -15.80 -15.04
N GLY A 248 28.95 -15.66 -14.54
CA GLY A 248 29.78 -14.49 -14.81
C GLY A 248 29.15 -13.21 -14.23
N ASP A 249 28.95 -12.22 -15.09
CA ASP A 249 28.36 -10.91 -14.72
C ASP A 249 26.83 -10.87 -14.80
N LEU A 250 26.18 -12.03 -14.94
CA LEU A 250 24.73 -12.15 -15.04
C LEU A 250 24.17 -13.10 -14.00
N TRP A 251 22.92 -12.89 -13.68
CA TRP A 251 22.07 -13.84 -12.98
C TRP A 251 21.28 -14.67 -14.00
N GLN A 252 21.24 -15.98 -13.82
CA GLN A 252 20.26 -16.88 -14.43
C GLN A 252 19.21 -17.21 -13.39
N ILE A 253 17.96 -16.87 -13.66
CA ILE A 253 16.84 -16.99 -12.73
C ILE A 253 15.78 -17.92 -13.33
N VAL A 254 15.41 -18.96 -12.59
CA VAL A 254 14.30 -19.85 -12.97
C VAL A 254 13.07 -19.46 -12.17
N ALA A 255 12.01 -19.07 -12.86
CA ALA A 255 10.73 -18.68 -12.30
C ALA A 255 9.64 -19.65 -12.74
N GLN A 256 8.88 -20.19 -11.79
CA GLN A 256 7.78 -21.13 -12.00
C GLN A 256 6.46 -20.37 -11.99
N GLY A 257 5.87 -20.21 -13.16
CA GLY A 257 4.53 -19.65 -13.37
C GLY A 257 3.48 -20.73 -13.64
N VAL A 258 2.27 -20.29 -13.99
CA VAL A 258 1.15 -21.19 -14.35
C VAL A 258 1.42 -21.97 -15.64
N ASP A 259 2.19 -21.39 -16.56
CA ASP A 259 2.56 -22.00 -17.86
C ASP A 259 3.84 -22.84 -17.79
N GLY A 260 4.34 -23.11 -16.59
CA GLY A 260 5.56 -23.86 -16.38
C GLY A 260 6.77 -22.99 -16.00
N PRO A 261 7.97 -23.60 -15.90
CA PRO A 261 9.20 -22.88 -15.58
C PRO A 261 9.69 -22.04 -16.77
N GLN A 262 10.15 -20.83 -16.47
CA GLN A 262 10.77 -19.91 -17.44
C GLN A 262 12.13 -19.47 -16.91
N THR A 263 13.12 -19.40 -17.80
CA THR A 263 14.46 -18.90 -17.47
C THR A 263 14.59 -17.45 -17.89
N HIS A 264 15.04 -16.61 -16.98
CA HIS A 264 15.33 -15.20 -17.19
C HIS A 264 16.80 -14.91 -16.92
N HIS A 265 17.32 -13.85 -17.54
CA HIS A 265 18.67 -13.37 -17.30
C HIS A 265 18.62 -11.90 -16.88
N ALA A 266 19.45 -11.52 -15.90
CA ALA A 266 19.51 -10.13 -15.43
C ALA A 266 20.93 -9.75 -15.01
N ARG A 267 21.24 -8.45 -15.13
CA ARG A 267 22.53 -7.90 -14.67
C ARG A 267 22.59 -7.76 -13.16
N ALA A 268 21.47 -7.47 -12.51
CA ALA A 268 21.36 -7.40 -11.07
C ALA A 268 20.10 -8.10 -10.57
N LEU A 269 20.20 -8.72 -9.39
CA LEU A 269 19.09 -9.33 -8.68
C LEU A 269 18.73 -8.47 -7.47
N VAL A 270 17.44 -8.21 -7.28
CA VAL A 270 16.91 -7.46 -6.13
C VAL A 270 15.96 -8.33 -5.34
N ASN A 271 16.36 -8.73 -4.15
CA ASN A 271 15.57 -9.55 -3.26
C ASN A 271 14.77 -8.65 -2.30
N VAL A 272 13.47 -8.53 -2.56
CA VAL A 272 12.48 -7.80 -1.74
C VAL A 272 11.38 -8.74 -1.29
N GLY A 273 11.73 -9.99 -1.00
CA GLY A 273 10.82 -11.06 -0.58
C GLY A 273 10.14 -10.83 0.77
N GLY A 274 10.40 -9.69 1.44
CA GLY A 274 9.79 -9.36 2.72
C GLY A 274 10.04 -10.46 3.76
N PRO A 275 8.99 -11.12 4.29
CA PRO A 275 9.18 -12.21 5.26
C PRO A 275 9.98 -13.42 4.73
N TRP A 276 10.12 -13.57 3.42
CA TRP A 276 10.88 -14.65 2.77
C TRP A 276 12.29 -14.23 2.34
N VAL A 277 12.74 -13.01 2.64
CA VAL A 277 14.04 -12.49 2.18
C VAL A 277 15.21 -13.42 2.56
N GLU A 278 15.21 -13.97 3.76
CA GLU A 278 16.22 -14.91 4.25
C GLU A 278 16.16 -16.26 3.51
N ASP A 279 14.97 -16.79 3.28
CA ASP A 279 14.75 -18.01 2.50
C ASP A 279 15.26 -17.87 1.06
N ILE A 280 15.00 -16.71 0.44
CA ILE A 280 15.48 -16.40 -0.91
C ILE A 280 17.02 -16.36 -0.94
N ILE A 281 17.67 -15.74 0.03
CA ILE A 281 19.13 -15.70 0.11
C ILE A 281 19.71 -17.12 0.20
N ARG A 282 19.20 -17.94 1.13
CA ARG A 282 19.78 -19.26 1.44
C ARG A 282 19.40 -20.34 0.45
N ASN A 283 18.12 -20.40 0.06
CA ASN A 283 17.56 -21.54 -0.68
C ASN A 283 17.38 -21.26 -2.18
N VAL A 284 17.16 -20.00 -2.58
CA VAL A 284 16.98 -19.62 -3.98
C VAL A 284 18.29 -19.15 -4.59
N ALA A 285 18.96 -18.19 -3.97
CA ALA A 285 20.26 -17.67 -4.44
C ALA A 285 21.45 -18.48 -3.94
N ARG A 286 21.25 -19.36 -2.95
CA ARG A 286 22.27 -20.27 -2.35
C ARG A 286 23.51 -19.54 -1.84
N ILE A 287 23.29 -18.36 -1.26
CA ILE A 287 24.37 -17.54 -0.69
C ILE A 287 24.45 -17.80 0.80
N ASN A 288 25.68 -18.06 1.29
CA ASN A 288 25.94 -18.15 2.72
C ASN A 288 25.95 -16.75 3.34
N SER A 289 24.90 -16.41 4.09
CA SER A 289 24.74 -15.11 4.74
C SER A 289 24.31 -15.31 6.20
N THR A 290 24.79 -14.44 7.08
CA THR A 290 24.36 -14.33 8.48
C THR A 290 23.18 -13.37 8.66
N GLU A 291 22.81 -12.64 7.61
CA GLU A 291 21.69 -11.71 7.64
C GLU A 291 20.36 -12.44 7.69
N GLY A 292 19.44 -11.95 8.49
CA GLY A 292 18.14 -12.57 8.65
C GLY A 292 17.07 -11.59 9.11
N VAL A 293 15.87 -12.11 9.27
CA VAL A 293 14.71 -11.35 9.72
C VAL A 293 14.11 -11.91 11.01
N ARG A 294 13.69 -11.01 11.88
CA ARG A 294 12.79 -11.32 12.97
C ARG A 294 11.36 -11.13 12.49
N LEU A 295 10.57 -12.19 12.55
CA LEU A 295 9.19 -12.17 12.10
C LEU A 295 8.26 -11.76 13.25
N VAL A 296 7.49 -10.67 13.05
CA VAL A 296 6.56 -10.15 14.06
C VAL A 296 5.16 -10.06 13.45
N ARG A 297 4.23 -10.86 14.01
CA ARG A 297 2.83 -10.82 13.58
C ARG A 297 2.12 -9.63 14.22
N GLY A 298 1.33 -8.93 13.41
CA GLY A 298 0.40 -7.90 13.84
C GLY A 298 -0.99 -8.17 13.31
N SER A 299 -1.97 -8.23 14.22
CA SER A 299 -3.37 -8.54 13.91
C SER A 299 -4.24 -7.31 14.06
N HIS A 300 -5.29 -7.23 13.24
CA HIS A 300 -6.30 -6.19 13.26
C HIS A 300 -7.70 -6.83 13.26
N ILE A 301 -8.64 -6.15 13.91
CA ILE A 301 -10.06 -6.50 13.87
C ILE A 301 -10.84 -5.38 13.18
N VAL A 302 -11.87 -5.74 12.44
CA VAL A 302 -12.84 -4.82 11.86
C VAL A 302 -14.19 -5.07 12.53
N THR A 303 -14.76 -4.02 13.10
CA THR A 303 -16.06 -4.05 13.76
C THR A 303 -17.08 -3.26 12.94
N LYS A 304 -18.38 -3.43 13.24
CA LYS A 304 -19.38 -2.44 12.82
C LYS A 304 -18.99 -1.06 13.35
N LYS A 305 -19.47 -0.02 12.68
CA LYS A 305 -19.18 1.38 13.02
C LYS A 305 -19.43 1.68 14.51
N LEU A 306 -18.41 2.13 15.21
CA LEU A 306 -18.48 2.41 16.65
C LEU A 306 -18.80 3.88 16.98
N TYR A 307 -18.57 4.79 16.00
CA TYR A 307 -18.80 6.24 16.16
C TYR A 307 -19.00 6.94 14.81
N ASP A 308 -19.59 8.14 14.79
CA ASP A 308 -20.09 8.78 13.57
C ASP A 308 -19.16 9.84 12.96
N HIS A 309 -18.15 10.34 13.69
CA HIS A 309 -17.19 11.28 13.13
C HIS A 309 -16.08 10.58 12.33
N ASP A 310 -15.37 11.31 11.51
CA ASP A 310 -14.31 10.86 10.59
C ASP A 310 -12.91 10.83 11.21
N ARG A 311 -12.76 11.12 12.52
CA ARG A 311 -11.48 11.16 13.21
C ARG A 311 -11.07 9.77 13.68
N CYS A 312 -9.76 9.51 13.63
CA CYS A 312 -9.13 8.32 14.17
C CYS A 312 -8.83 8.51 15.67
N TYR A 313 -8.92 7.46 16.46
CA TYR A 313 -8.40 7.48 17.83
C TYR A 313 -7.02 6.83 17.90
N PHE A 314 -6.16 7.44 18.70
CA PHE A 314 -4.88 6.92 19.12
C PHE A 314 -4.99 6.57 20.60
N PHE A 315 -5.17 5.31 20.91
CA PHE A 315 -5.27 4.82 22.28
C PHE A 315 -3.94 4.27 22.77
N GLN A 316 -3.61 4.53 24.02
CA GLN A 316 -2.42 4.02 24.66
C GLN A 316 -2.78 3.17 25.88
N GLY A 317 -2.30 1.93 25.93
CA GLY A 317 -2.49 1.04 27.07
C GLY A 317 -1.64 1.39 28.29
N GLU A 318 -1.97 0.80 29.41
CA GLU A 318 -1.18 0.90 30.65
C GLU A 318 0.21 0.26 30.47
N ASP A 319 0.34 -0.70 29.57
CA ASP A 319 1.59 -1.34 29.15
C ASP A 319 2.41 -0.49 28.16
N GLY A 320 1.95 0.71 27.81
CA GLY A 320 2.56 1.62 26.85
C GLY A 320 2.29 1.30 25.39
N ARG A 321 1.65 0.18 25.05
CA ARG A 321 1.28 -0.16 23.67
C ARG A 321 0.25 0.81 23.11
N ILE A 322 0.24 0.90 21.78
CA ILE A 322 -0.63 1.80 21.05
C ILE A 322 -1.56 0.99 20.15
N ILE A 323 -2.85 1.35 20.20
CA ILE A 323 -3.87 0.84 19.29
C ILE A 323 -4.58 2.01 18.64
N PHE A 324 -4.83 1.90 17.34
CA PHE A 324 -5.68 2.83 16.61
C PHE A 324 -7.11 2.28 16.52
N ALA A 325 -8.10 3.18 16.55
CA ALA A 325 -9.46 2.90 16.12
C ALA A 325 -9.80 3.89 15.00
N ILE A 326 -10.00 3.39 13.78
CA ILE A 326 -10.01 4.16 12.55
C ILE A 326 -11.36 3.98 11.84
N PRO A 327 -12.05 5.04 11.40
CA PRO A 327 -13.20 4.91 10.49
C PRO A 327 -12.77 4.14 9.23
N TYR A 328 -13.49 3.08 8.90
CA TYR A 328 -13.10 2.18 7.84
C TYR A 328 -14.29 1.88 6.92
N GLU A 329 -14.09 2.03 5.61
CA GLU A 329 -15.09 1.70 4.59
C GLU A 329 -16.49 2.28 4.89
N GLN A 330 -16.58 3.45 5.54
CA GLN A 330 -17.77 4.20 5.97
C GLN A 330 -18.61 3.53 7.06
N ASP A 331 -18.81 2.19 7.03
CA ASP A 331 -19.74 1.46 7.90
C ASP A 331 -19.03 0.65 8.98
N PHE A 332 -17.72 0.73 9.06
CA PHE A 332 -16.91 -0.08 9.94
C PHE A 332 -15.93 0.76 10.76
N THR A 333 -15.34 0.13 11.75
CA THR A 333 -14.18 0.64 12.50
C THR A 333 -13.08 -0.40 12.48
N LEU A 334 -11.89 -0.01 12.01
CA LEU A 334 -10.67 -0.81 12.05
C LEU A 334 -9.95 -0.56 13.37
N ILE A 335 -9.62 -1.64 14.11
CA ILE A 335 -8.91 -1.57 15.39
C ILE A 335 -7.63 -2.43 15.29
N GLY A 336 -6.51 -1.87 15.65
CA GLY A 336 -5.21 -2.57 15.64
C GLY A 336 -4.05 -1.67 16.06
N THR A 337 -2.91 -2.24 16.37
CA THR A 337 -2.46 -3.61 16.01
C THR A 337 -1.84 -4.32 17.21
N THR A 338 -1.74 -5.64 17.13
CA THR A 338 -0.92 -6.45 18.05
C THR A 338 0.54 -6.51 17.60
N ASP A 339 1.45 -6.91 18.50
CA ASP A 339 2.86 -7.23 18.24
C ASP A 339 3.20 -8.56 18.92
N LYS A 340 3.28 -9.64 18.16
CA LYS A 340 3.61 -10.99 18.63
C LYS A 340 4.73 -11.59 17.77
N ASP A 341 5.78 -12.13 18.38
CA ASP A 341 6.77 -12.91 17.63
C ASP A 341 6.06 -14.02 16.85
N HIS A 342 6.36 -14.11 15.55
CA HIS A 342 5.75 -15.09 14.66
C HIS A 342 6.68 -16.30 14.53
N GLN A 343 6.13 -17.48 14.77
CA GLN A 343 6.82 -18.74 14.58
C GLN A 343 6.19 -19.53 13.43
N GLY A 344 7.01 -20.15 12.61
CA GLY A 344 6.58 -20.92 11.45
C GLY A 344 6.54 -20.11 10.13
N PRO A 345 5.97 -20.69 9.06
CA PRO A 345 5.94 -20.07 7.74
C PRO A 345 5.14 -18.77 7.74
N PRO A 346 5.62 -17.71 7.08
CA PRO A 346 4.95 -16.41 7.07
C PRO A 346 3.72 -16.32 6.13
N GLY A 347 3.35 -17.41 5.46
CA GLY A 347 2.42 -17.40 4.32
C GLY A 347 0.96 -17.11 4.63
N ASP A 348 0.41 -17.58 5.76
CA ASP A 348 -1.01 -17.41 6.12
C ASP A 348 -1.16 -17.04 7.61
N PRO A 349 -0.73 -15.85 8.02
CA PRO A 349 -0.90 -15.41 9.39
C PRO A 349 -2.36 -15.11 9.68
N ARG A 350 -2.89 -15.65 10.79
CA ARG A 350 -4.26 -15.45 11.24
C ARG A 350 -4.30 -14.74 12.57
N CYS A 351 -5.33 -13.91 12.76
CA CYS A 351 -5.65 -13.33 14.05
C CYS A 351 -6.17 -14.46 14.97
N THR A 352 -5.50 -14.68 16.10
CA THR A 352 -5.98 -15.65 17.08
C THR A 352 -7.11 -15.08 17.93
N ASP A 353 -7.87 -15.94 18.60
CA ASP A 353 -8.92 -15.49 19.51
C ASP A 353 -8.36 -14.63 20.64
N GLU A 354 -7.19 -14.95 21.16
CA GLU A 354 -6.51 -14.15 22.19
C GLU A 354 -6.14 -12.75 21.67
N GLU A 355 -5.69 -12.64 20.41
CA GLU A 355 -5.38 -11.35 19.81
C GLU A 355 -6.64 -10.52 19.56
N ARG A 356 -7.73 -11.15 19.08
CA ARG A 356 -9.04 -10.50 18.93
C ARG A 356 -9.56 -9.98 20.26
N ASP A 357 -9.56 -10.84 21.29
CA ASP A 357 -10.09 -10.51 22.61
C ASP A 357 -9.24 -9.43 23.31
N TYR A 358 -7.92 -9.47 23.13
CA TYR A 358 -7.02 -8.41 23.57
C TYR A 358 -7.38 -7.06 22.92
N LEU A 359 -7.60 -7.01 21.61
CA LEU A 359 -7.96 -5.78 20.90
C LEU A 359 -9.33 -5.26 21.34
N CYS A 360 -10.31 -6.14 21.53
CA CYS A 360 -11.63 -5.78 22.06
C CYS A 360 -11.55 -5.22 23.49
N ALA A 361 -10.82 -5.89 24.37
CA ALA A 361 -10.63 -5.46 25.75
C ALA A 361 -9.90 -4.12 25.84
N PHE A 362 -8.87 -3.93 25.00
CA PHE A 362 -8.13 -2.68 24.97
C PHE A 362 -9.01 -1.50 24.50
N ALA A 363 -9.74 -1.66 23.39
CA ALA A 363 -10.66 -0.63 22.90
C ALA A 363 -11.75 -0.30 23.95
N SER A 364 -12.23 -1.32 24.66
CA SER A 364 -13.22 -1.17 25.73
C SER A 364 -12.72 -0.39 26.96
N GLN A 365 -11.40 -0.19 27.11
CA GLN A 365 -10.88 0.71 28.15
C GLN A 365 -11.26 2.17 27.85
N TYR A 366 -11.41 2.52 26.58
CA TYR A 366 -11.67 3.88 26.09
C TYR A 366 -13.12 4.13 25.75
N PHE A 367 -13.75 3.26 24.97
CA PHE A 367 -15.14 3.43 24.55
C PHE A 367 -16.12 3.24 25.71
N ALA A 368 -17.17 4.08 25.73
CA ALA A 368 -18.25 3.98 26.72
C ALA A 368 -19.03 2.67 26.57
N LYS A 369 -19.33 2.28 25.32
CA LYS A 369 -19.90 0.97 25.00
C LYS A 369 -18.75 -0.03 24.82
N PRO A 370 -18.72 -1.12 25.60
CA PRO A 370 -17.72 -2.16 25.41
C PRO A 370 -17.73 -2.74 24.00
N VAL A 371 -16.55 -3.03 23.46
CA VAL A 371 -16.35 -3.75 22.19
C VAL A 371 -16.19 -5.23 22.52
N THR A 372 -16.95 -6.07 21.86
CA THR A 372 -16.98 -7.52 22.11
C THR A 372 -16.63 -8.31 20.85
N ALA A 373 -16.34 -9.60 20.97
CA ALA A 373 -16.12 -10.50 19.84
C ALA A 373 -17.32 -10.55 18.87
N ALA A 374 -18.54 -10.34 19.37
CA ALA A 374 -19.76 -10.29 18.54
C ALA A 374 -19.86 -9.05 17.64
N ASP A 375 -19.12 -7.99 17.95
CA ASP A 375 -19.06 -6.78 17.12
C ASP A 375 -18.06 -6.95 15.95
N VAL A 376 -17.18 -7.96 16.00
CA VAL A 376 -16.14 -8.21 15.00
C VAL A 376 -16.74 -8.88 13.77
N VAL A 377 -16.59 -8.24 12.61
CA VAL A 377 -17.10 -8.73 11.32
C VAL A 377 -16.00 -9.31 10.44
N TRP A 378 -14.75 -8.92 10.66
CA TRP A 378 -13.60 -9.40 9.91
C TRP A 378 -12.31 -9.21 10.69
N THR A 379 -11.32 -10.05 10.39
CA THR A 379 -9.96 -9.93 10.95
C THR A 379 -8.93 -10.13 9.85
N TYR A 380 -7.75 -9.52 10.02
CA TYR A 380 -6.59 -9.81 9.20
C TYR A 380 -5.31 -9.69 10.00
N SER A 381 -4.29 -10.40 9.54
CA SER A 381 -2.95 -10.37 10.15
C SER A 381 -1.88 -10.24 9.09
N GLY A 382 -0.75 -9.68 9.46
CA GLY A 382 0.44 -9.62 8.63
C GLY A 382 1.69 -9.88 9.44
N VAL A 383 2.73 -10.37 8.77
CA VAL A 383 4.04 -10.63 9.37
C VAL A 383 5.02 -9.54 8.93
N ARG A 384 5.57 -8.81 9.90
CA ARG A 384 6.59 -7.77 9.67
C ARG A 384 7.95 -8.41 9.65
N PRO A 385 8.74 -8.28 8.57
CA PRO A 385 10.12 -8.75 8.51
C PRO A 385 11.04 -7.66 9.07
N LEU A 386 11.24 -7.60 10.38
CA LEU A 386 12.21 -6.69 10.97
C LEU A 386 13.62 -7.23 10.75
N TYR A 387 14.58 -6.34 10.44
CA TYR A 387 15.98 -6.76 10.38
C TYR A 387 16.43 -7.32 11.71
N ASN A 388 17.09 -8.47 11.69
CA ASN A 388 17.58 -9.10 12.91
C ASN A 388 18.92 -8.47 13.34
N ASP A 389 18.83 -7.40 14.12
CA ASP A 389 19.96 -6.67 14.70
C ASP A 389 20.40 -7.22 16.07
N GLY A 390 19.88 -8.39 16.47
CA GLY A 390 20.14 -8.99 17.78
C GLY A 390 19.37 -8.36 18.94
N ALA A 391 18.41 -7.49 18.67
CA ALA A 391 17.59 -6.84 19.71
C ALA A 391 16.80 -7.83 20.56
N LYS A 392 16.76 -7.60 21.88
CA LYS A 392 16.10 -8.49 22.85
C LYS A 392 14.58 -8.58 22.71
N SER A 393 13.94 -7.57 22.08
CA SER A 393 12.49 -7.55 21.90
C SER A 393 12.11 -7.00 20.52
N ALA A 394 10.91 -7.35 20.04
CA ALA A 394 10.34 -6.81 18.80
C ALA A 394 10.18 -5.28 18.81
N THR A 395 9.99 -4.70 20.00
CA THR A 395 9.84 -3.25 20.17
C THR A 395 11.17 -2.50 20.14
N ALA A 396 12.28 -3.19 20.47
CA ALA A 396 13.64 -2.63 20.46
C ALA A 396 14.36 -2.83 19.11
N ALA A 397 13.88 -3.74 18.25
CA ALA A 397 14.46 -4.00 16.92
C ALA A 397 14.34 -2.74 16.03
N THR A 398 15.36 -2.53 15.19
CA THR A 398 15.36 -1.41 14.25
C THR A 398 14.12 -1.45 13.35
N ARG A 399 13.47 -0.31 13.20
CA ARG A 399 12.31 -0.13 12.32
C ARG A 399 12.66 0.61 11.03
N ASP A 400 13.93 0.92 10.84
CA ASP A 400 14.45 1.41 9.58
C ASP A 400 14.64 0.25 8.59
N TYR A 401 14.71 0.56 7.31
CA TYR A 401 15.07 -0.45 6.31
C TYR A 401 16.59 -0.61 6.22
N VAL A 402 17.02 -1.82 5.89
CA VAL A 402 18.42 -2.14 5.63
C VAL A 402 18.57 -2.59 4.18
N LEU A 403 19.54 -1.98 3.48
CA LEU A 403 19.92 -2.30 2.11
C LEU A 403 21.31 -2.94 2.14
N SER A 404 21.36 -4.24 1.92
CA SER A 404 22.62 -5.02 1.88
C SER A 404 22.93 -5.41 0.45
N LEU A 405 24.12 -5.04 -0.03
CA LEU A 405 24.59 -5.31 -1.38
C LEU A 405 25.71 -6.35 -1.32
N ASP A 406 25.51 -7.49 -1.97
CA ASP A 406 26.53 -8.50 -2.22
C ASP A 406 27.10 -8.28 -3.65
N GLU A 407 28.39 -8.02 -3.71
CA GLU A 407 29.14 -7.66 -4.92
C GLU A 407 30.06 -8.79 -5.41
N ASN A 408 29.90 -10.02 -4.89
CA ASN A 408 30.69 -11.16 -5.30
C ASN A 408 30.23 -11.70 -6.67
N GLY A 409 30.57 -11.04 -7.76
CA GLY A 409 30.07 -11.30 -9.12
C GLY A 409 28.88 -10.41 -9.46
N ALA A 410 27.91 -10.89 -10.23
CA ALA A 410 26.69 -10.13 -10.52
C ALA A 410 26.00 -9.66 -9.21
N PRO A 411 25.67 -8.36 -9.07
CA PRO A 411 25.22 -7.81 -7.78
C PRO A 411 23.87 -8.36 -7.33
N LEU A 412 23.77 -8.63 -6.01
CA LEU A 412 22.53 -8.95 -5.32
C LEU A 412 22.24 -7.88 -4.28
N LEU A 413 21.12 -7.18 -4.42
CA LEU A 413 20.64 -6.25 -3.41
C LEU A 413 19.54 -6.92 -2.57
N ASN A 414 19.79 -7.12 -1.28
CA ASN A 414 18.80 -7.57 -0.31
C ASN A 414 18.18 -6.38 0.42
N VAL A 415 16.86 -6.40 0.56
CA VAL A 415 16.08 -5.36 1.23
C VAL A 415 15.37 -5.94 2.45
N PHE A 416 15.74 -5.50 3.63
CA PHE A 416 15.16 -5.92 4.90
C PHE A 416 14.29 -4.81 5.48
N GLY A 417 13.12 -5.17 6.01
CA GLY A 417 12.23 -4.22 6.68
C GLY A 417 11.57 -3.24 5.72
N GLY A 418 11.47 -1.99 6.18
CA GLY A 418 10.82 -0.90 5.45
C GLY A 418 9.38 -0.65 5.88
N LYS A 419 8.95 0.59 5.73
CA LYS A 419 7.59 1.06 6.06
C LYS A 419 6.89 1.52 4.81
N ILE A 420 5.56 1.35 4.79
CA ILE A 420 4.74 1.85 3.69
C ILE A 420 4.91 3.37 3.48
N THR A 421 5.15 4.13 4.54
CA THR A 421 5.36 5.59 4.46
C THR A 421 6.63 5.98 3.71
N THR A 422 7.71 5.18 3.82
CA THR A 422 9.04 5.52 3.27
C THR A 422 9.43 4.65 2.08
N TYR A 423 8.49 3.87 1.51
CA TYR A 423 8.79 2.96 0.40
C TYR A 423 9.45 3.64 -0.81
N ARG A 424 9.04 4.88 -1.11
CA ARG A 424 9.57 5.63 -2.23
C ARG A 424 11.04 6.03 -2.00
N ARG A 425 11.38 6.47 -0.77
CA ARG A 425 12.77 6.74 -0.37
C ARG A 425 13.62 5.48 -0.35
N LEU A 426 13.05 4.37 0.11
CA LEU A 426 13.70 3.07 0.04
C LEU A 426 14.04 2.70 -1.42
N ALA A 427 13.12 2.90 -2.35
CA ALA A 427 13.35 2.65 -3.78
C ALA A 427 14.47 3.54 -4.33
N GLU A 428 14.48 4.84 -4.03
CA GLU A 428 15.58 5.75 -4.39
C GLU A 428 16.92 5.29 -3.81
N GLY A 429 16.94 4.86 -2.53
CA GLY A 429 18.11 4.34 -1.86
C GLY A 429 18.62 3.03 -2.46
N ALA A 430 17.73 2.13 -2.84
CA ALA A 430 18.06 0.87 -3.51
C ALA A 430 18.74 1.13 -4.86
N LEU A 431 18.18 2.02 -5.67
CA LEU A 431 18.78 2.39 -6.96
C LEU A 431 20.06 3.23 -6.81
N ALA A 432 20.22 4.00 -5.74
CA ALA A 432 21.47 4.67 -5.44
C ALA A 432 22.61 3.67 -5.13
N LYS A 433 22.31 2.56 -4.42
CA LYS A 433 23.26 1.47 -4.20
C LYS A 433 23.65 0.75 -5.48
N LEU A 434 22.72 0.58 -6.41
CA LEU A 434 22.94 -0.07 -7.70
C LEU A 434 23.50 0.88 -8.78
N ALA A 435 23.58 2.19 -8.51
CA ALA A 435 24.03 3.18 -9.50
C ALA A 435 25.41 2.88 -10.15
N PRO A 436 26.43 2.34 -9.44
CA PRO A 436 27.70 2.00 -10.05
C PRO A 436 27.59 0.99 -11.21
N TYR A 437 26.58 0.11 -11.18
CA TYR A 437 26.34 -0.90 -12.23
C TYR A 437 25.52 -0.36 -13.40
N PHE A 438 24.84 0.78 -13.22
CA PHE A 438 23.95 1.40 -14.20
C PHE A 438 24.26 2.88 -14.42
N PRO A 439 25.46 3.23 -14.91
CA PRO A 439 25.92 4.64 -15.00
C PRO A 439 25.10 5.50 -15.98
N LYS A 440 24.29 4.87 -16.86
CA LYS A 440 23.40 5.56 -17.80
C LYS A 440 21.98 5.78 -17.25
N ALA A 441 21.67 5.29 -16.06
CA ALA A 441 20.37 5.48 -15.44
C ALA A 441 20.08 6.96 -15.14
N LYS A 442 18.85 7.38 -15.42
CA LYS A 442 18.40 8.75 -15.16
C LYS A 442 18.28 9.01 -13.64
N PRO A 443 18.25 10.27 -13.19
CA PRO A 443 18.05 10.60 -11.78
C PRO A 443 16.67 10.21 -11.26
N ALA A 444 16.49 10.25 -9.92
CA ALA A 444 15.21 10.01 -9.24
C ALA A 444 14.11 10.98 -9.73
N TRP A 445 12.91 10.47 -9.91
CA TRP A 445 11.80 11.19 -10.55
C TRP A 445 10.45 11.04 -9.83
N THR A 446 10.28 10.02 -9.01
CA THR A 446 8.99 9.56 -8.46
C THR A 446 8.31 10.56 -7.52
N ALA A 447 9.07 11.45 -6.86
CA ALA A 447 8.54 12.43 -5.89
C ALA A 447 7.56 13.47 -6.49
N ARG A 448 7.58 13.67 -7.82
CA ARG A 448 6.81 14.73 -8.49
C ARG A 448 5.80 14.20 -9.50
N VAL A 449 5.66 12.88 -9.58
CA VAL A 449 4.80 12.24 -10.59
C VAL A 449 3.66 11.50 -9.89
N PRO A 450 2.40 11.88 -10.17
CA PRO A 450 1.24 11.18 -9.64
C PRO A 450 1.23 9.69 -10.02
N LEU A 451 0.61 8.88 -9.19
CA LEU A 451 0.20 7.52 -9.56
C LEU A 451 -1.00 7.57 -10.52
N PRO A 452 -1.24 6.51 -11.32
CA PRO A 452 -2.40 6.41 -12.19
C PRO A 452 -3.70 6.81 -11.46
N GLY A 453 -4.48 7.67 -12.10
CA GLY A 453 -5.71 8.24 -11.51
C GLY A 453 -5.51 9.39 -10.54
N GLY A 454 -4.28 9.68 -10.06
CA GLY A 454 -4.01 10.65 -8.99
C GLY A 454 -3.67 12.09 -9.45
N ASP A 455 -3.78 12.42 -10.72
CA ASP A 455 -3.40 13.74 -11.25
C ASP A 455 -4.45 14.82 -10.97
N PHE A 456 -4.63 15.15 -9.68
CA PHE A 456 -5.53 16.23 -9.23
C PHE A 456 -5.17 16.70 -7.81
N ALA A 457 -5.71 17.84 -7.38
CA ALA A 457 -5.40 18.40 -6.06
C ALA A 457 -6.08 17.62 -4.91
N VAL A 458 -5.43 17.50 -3.75
CA VAL A 458 -5.91 16.75 -2.57
C VAL A 458 -7.34 17.12 -2.15
N GLY A 459 -7.73 18.39 -2.29
CA GLY A 459 -9.09 18.88 -1.95
C GLY A 459 -10.18 18.59 -2.99
N ASP A 460 -9.83 18.06 -4.15
CA ASP A 460 -10.74 18.00 -5.31
C ASP A 460 -11.62 16.74 -5.37
N VAL A 461 -11.45 15.80 -4.46
CA VAL A 461 -12.23 14.53 -4.46
C VAL A 461 -13.75 14.79 -4.46
N GLY A 462 -14.22 15.71 -3.62
CA GLY A 462 -15.65 16.05 -3.56
C GLY A 462 -16.16 16.65 -4.88
N ARG A 463 -15.39 17.52 -5.52
CA ARG A 463 -15.71 18.10 -6.83
C ARG A 463 -15.77 17.02 -7.90
N LEU A 464 -14.76 16.15 -7.98
CA LEU A 464 -14.72 15.04 -8.94
C LEU A 464 -15.88 14.05 -8.73
N THR A 465 -16.25 13.76 -7.48
CA THR A 465 -17.42 12.92 -7.17
C THR A 465 -18.72 13.55 -7.69
N ALA A 466 -18.91 14.86 -7.47
CA ALA A 466 -20.10 15.57 -7.97
C ALA A 466 -20.12 15.65 -9.51
N GLU A 467 -18.98 15.83 -10.16
CA GLU A 467 -18.84 15.82 -11.62
C GLU A 467 -19.15 14.43 -12.20
N LEU A 468 -18.62 13.36 -11.57
CA LEU A 468 -18.90 11.99 -12.00
C LEU A 468 -20.41 11.68 -11.92
N ARG A 469 -21.07 12.05 -10.81
CA ARG A 469 -22.53 11.87 -10.68
C ARG A 469 -23.35 12.67 -11.71
N ARG A 470 -22.90 13.86 -12.04
CA ARG A 470 -23.57 14.66 -13.07
C ARG A 470 -23.46 14.02 -14.46
N SER A 471 -22.31 13.43 -14.76
CA SER A 471 -22.06 12.72 -16.02
C SER A 471 -22.75 11.35 -16.08
N TYR A 472 -22.92 10.70 -14.94
CA TYR A 472 -23.52 9.37 -14.79
C TYR A 472 -24.62 9.37 -13.71
N PRO A 473 -25.83 9.90 -14.00
CA PRO A 473 -26.88 10.10 -13.00
C PRO A 473 -27.41 8.82 -12.33
N PHE A 474 -27.14 7.66 -12.90
CA PHE A 474 -27.51 6.36 -12.32
C PHE A 474 -26.62 5.96 -11.12
N LEU A 475 -25.49 6.63 -10.90
CA LEU A 475 -24.63 6.38 -9.75
C LEU A 475 -25.23 6.99 -8.48
N THR A 476 -25.25 6.22 -7.39
CA THR A 476 -25.53 6.75 -6.06
C THR A 476 -24.36 7.56 -5.53
N ASP A 477 -24.56 8.39 -4.48
CA ASP A 477 -23.49 9.16 -3.83
C ASP A 477 -22.36 8.24 -3.36
N TYR A 478 -22.71 7.13 -2.71
CA TYR A 478 -21.76 6.13 -2.24
C TYR A 478 -20.95 5.54 -3.40
N TRP A 479 -21.61 5.13 -4.49
CA TRP A 479 -20.94 4.48 -5.61
C TRP A 479 -19.96 5.43 -6.31
N ALA A 480 -20.39 6.66 -6.60
CA ALA A 480 -19.53 7.67 -7.21
C ALA A 480 -18.32 8.02 -6.34
N ALA A 481 -18.53 8.22 -5.02
CA ALA A 481 -17.44 8.49 -4.08
C ALA A 481 -16.45 7.31 -4.01
N ARG A 482 -16.95 6.07 -3.99
CA ARG A 482 -16.11 4.87 -4.01
C ARG A 482 -15.26 4.79 -5.29
N LEU A 483 -15.86 5.04 -6.45
CA LEU A 483 -15.14 5.00 -7.72
C LEU A 483 -14.05 6.08 -7.79
N ILE A 484 -14.36 7.32 -7.37
CA ILE A 484 -13.34 8.39 -7.31
C ILE A 484 -12.23 8.03 -6.31
N ARG A 485 -12.55 7.45 -5.16
CA ARG A 485 -11.55 6.99 -4.18
C ARG A 485 -10.71 5.82 -4.69
N ALA A 486 -11.26 4.96 -5.55
CA ALA A 486 -10.52 3.81 -6.09
C ALA A 486 -9.71 4.15 -7.35
N TYR A 487 -10.19 5.03 -8.22
CA TYR A 487 -9.67 5.24 -9.58
C TYR A 487 -9.37 6.70 -9.92
N GLY A 488 -9.73 7.65 -9.06
CA GLY A 488 -9.51 9.07 -9.30
C GLY A 488 -10.13 9.54 -10.61
N VAL A 489 -9.35 10.25 -11.43
CA VAL A 489 -9.80 10.75 -12.74
C VAL A 489 -10.10 9.64 -13.75
N GLU A 490 -9.59 8.44 -13.56
CA GLU A 490 -9.82 7.30 -14.46
C GLU A 490 -11.19 6.63 -14.26
N ALA A 491 -11.92 6.95 -13.18
CA ALA A 491 -13.28 6.47 -12.98
C ALA A 491 -14.18 6.78 -14.17
N ALA A 492 -14.05 7.96 -14.77
CA ALA A 492 -14.82 8.35 -15.95
C ALA A 492 -14.40 7.56 -17.22
N VAL A 493 -13.13 7.15 -17.32
CA VAL A 493 -12.65 6.32 -18.43
C VAL A 493 -13.26 4.92 -18.34
N MET A 494 -13.26 4.32 -17.15
CA MET A 494 -13.87 3.01 -16.93
C MET A 494 -15.38 2.98 -17.22
N LEU A 495 -16.10 4.09 -16.97
CA LEU A 495 -17.54 4.23 -17.20
C LEU A 495 -17.89 4.74 -18.62
N GLN A 496 -16.90 4.96 -19.48
CA GLN A 496 -17.11 5.61 -20.78
C GLN A 496 -18.16 4.88 -21.61
N GLY A 497 -19.14 5.65 -22.12
CA GLY A 497 -20.23 5.15 -22.97
C GLY A 497 -21.44 4.58 -22.21
N ALA A 498 -21.36 4.37 -20.89
CA ALA A 498 -22.49 3.89 -20.11
C ALA A 498 -23.57 4.98 -19.93
N ARG A 499 -24.82 4.64 -20.16
CA ARG A 499 -26.02 5.50 -19.95
C ARG A 499 -26.86 5.03 -18.77
N SER A 500 -26.66 3.80 -18.36
CA SER A 500 -27.36 3.14 -17.25
C SER A 500 -26.43 2.15 -16.53
N ALA A 501 -26.81 1.69 -15.35
CA ALA A 501 -26.07 0.66 -14.63
C ALA A 501 -26.00 -0.66 -15.42
N ALA A 502 -27.01 -0.97 -16.24
CA ALA A 502 -27.03 -2.17 -17.07
C ALA A 502 -25.93 -2.20 -18.13
N ASP A 503 -25.49 -1.01 -18.62
CA ASP A 503 -24.40 -0.91 -19.60
C ASP A 503 -23.04 -1.28 -19.03
N LEU A 504 -22.91 -1.35 -17.69
CA LEU A 504 -21.70 -1.80 -17.01
C LEU A 504 -21.62 -3.34 -16.89
N GLY A 505 -22.56 -4.05 -17.51
CA GLY A 505 -22.65 -5.50 -17.53
C GLY A 505 -23.17 -6.09 -16.21
N ARG A 506 -22.75 -7.30 -15.87
CA ARG A 506 -23.22 -8.04 -14.70
C ARG A 506 -22.95 -7.29 -13.41
N ASP A 507 -23.95 -7.20 -12.54
CA ASP A 507 -23.81 -6.73 -11.15
C ASP A 507 -23.46 -7.92 -10.24
N PHE A 508 -22.34 -7.82 -9.52
CA PHE A 508 -21.89 -8.82 -8.54
C PHE A 508 -22.31 -8.47 -7.10
N GLY A 509 -23.01 -7.35 -6.92
CA GLY A 509 -23.41 -6.82 -5.61
C GLY A 509 -22.42 -5.80 -5.05
N ALA A 510 -22.84 -5.11 -3.99
CA ALA A 510 -22.06 -4.07 -3.31
C ALA A 510 -21.47 -3.01 -4.27
N THR A 511 -22.15 -2.71 -5.38
CA THR A 511 -21.73 -1.78 -6.47
C THR A 511 -20.58 -2.29 -7.35
N LEU A 512 -20.21 -3.56 -7.27
CA LEU A 512 -19.19 -4.16 -8.13
C LEU A 512 -19.79 -4.62 -9.45
N THR A 513 -19.33 -4.07 -10.57
CA THR A 513 -19.84 -4.41 -11.90
C THR A 513 -18.81 -5.15 -12.75
N GLN A 514 -19.26 -5.80 -13.80
CA GLN A 514 -18.41 -6.49 -14.77
C GLN A 514 -17.37 -5.53 -15.40
N ALA A 515 -17.75 -4.29 -15.70
CA ALA A 515 -16.82 -3.30 -16.24
C ALA A 515 -15.67 -3.03 -15.26
N GLU A 516 -15.97 -2.88 -13.96
CA GLU A 516 -14.96 -2.69 -12.93
C GLU A 516 -14.07 -3.93 -12.74
N VAL A 517 -14.65 -5.13 -12.75
CA VAL A 517 -13.88 -6.38 -12.64
C VAL A 517 -12.88 -6.50 -13.81
N ARG A 518 -13.33 -6.26 -15.04
CA ARG A 518 -12.45 -6.28 -16.22
C ARG A 518 -11.36 -5.21 -16.15
N TRP A 519 -11.68 -4.01 -15.67
CA TRP A 519 -10.69 -2.97 -15.40
C TRP A 519 -9.59 -3.47 -14.46
N LEU A 520 -9.98 -4.08 -13.33
CA LEU A 520 -9.04 -4.62 -12.34
C LEU A 520 -8.20 -5.78 -12.89
N MET A 521 -8.81 -6.65 -13.73
CA MET A 521 -8.08 -7.74 -14.40
C MET A 521 -7.05 -7.21 -15.41
N THR A 522 -7.41 -6.19 -16.17
CA THR A 522 -6.58 -5.65 -17.25
C THR A 522 -5.49 -4.72 -16.76
N HIS A 523 -5.82 -3.84 -15.79
CA HIS A 523 -4.92 -2.75 -15.37
C HIS A 523 -4.26 -3.01 -14.02
N GLU A 524 -4.84 -3.87 -13.17
CA GLU A 524 -4.36 -4.07 -11.81
C GLU A 524 -4.03 -5.54 -11.47
N PHE A 525 -3.85 -6.37 -12.48
CA PHE A 525 -3.36 -7.75 -12.37
C PHE A 525 -4.25 -8.68 -11.52
N ALA A 526 -5.54 -8.37 -11.32
CA ALA A 526 -6.45 -9.25 -10.60
C ALA A 526 -6.72 -10.53 -11.41
N ARG A 527 -6.64 -11.70 -10.77
CA ARG A 527 -6.83 -13.02 -11.39
C ARG A 527 -7.83 -13.92 -10.66
N ALA A 528 -8.22 -13.56 -9.42
CA ALA A 528 -9.17 -14.28 -8.61
C ALA A 528 -10.12 -13.30 -7.90
N ALA A 529 -11.31 -13.77 -7.50
CA ALA A 529 -12.26 -12.93 -6.77
C ALA A 529 -11.65 -12.35 -5.47
N ALA A 530 -10.80 -13.12 -4.78
CA ALA A 530 -10.11 -12.67 -3.58
C ALA A 530 -9.19 -11.45 -3.83
N ASP A 531 -8.58 -11.35 -5.02
CA ASP A 531 -7.77 -10.18 -5.40
C ASP A 531 -8.66 -8.93 -5.48
N VAL A 532 -9.82 -9.06 -6.10
CA VAL A 532 -10.80 -8.00 -6.28
C VAL A 532 -11.37 -7.56 -4.93
N VAL A 533 -11.99 -8.49 -4.20
CA VAL A 533 -12.82 -8.14 -3.04
C VAL A 533 -12.03 -7.78 -1.78
N TRP A 534 -10.75 -8.23 -1.67
CA TRP A 534 -9.93 -7.98 -0.47
C TRP A 534 -8.73 -7.06 -0.71
N ARG A 535 -8.17 -7.03 -1.92
CA ARG A 535 -6.97 -6.23 -2.20
C ARG A 535 -7.20 -5.03 -3.10
N ARG A 536 -8.18 -5.08 -4.02
CA ARG A 536 -8.46 -3.95 -4.92
C ARG A 536 -9.59 -3.04 -4.43
N THR A 537 -10.63 -3.62 -3.71
CA THR A 537 -11.86 -2.86 -3.41
C THR A 537 -12.35 -2.92 -1.96
N LYS A 538 -11.98 -3.90 -1.15
CA LYS A 538 -12.54 -4.20 0.19
C LYS A 538 -14.06 -4.52 0.19
N LEU A 539 -14.69 -4.72 -0.98
CA LEU A 539 -16.12 -5.00 -1.10
C LEU A 539 -16.52 -6.36 -0.49
N GLY A 540 -15.56 -7.27 -0.25
CA GLY A 540 -15.78 -8.51 0.50
C GLY A 540 -16.40 -8.30 1.88
N LEU A 541 -16.25 -7.12 2.48
CA LEU A 541 -16.93 -6.76 3.74
C LEU A 541 -18.46 -6.64 3.59
N ARG A 542 -18.97 -6.48 2.37
CA ARG A 542 -20.40 -6.26 2.05
C ARG A 542 -21.01 -7.33 1.15
N MET A 543 -20.17 -8.14 0.50
CA MET A 543 -20.60 -9.19 -0.41
C MET A 543 -20.91 -10.48 0.34
N THR A 544 -21.92 -11.19 -0.11
CA THR A 544 -22.23 -12.53 0.39
C THR A 544 -21.27 -13.58 -0.22
N PRO A 545 -21.08 -14.73 0.42
CA PRO A 545 -20.29 -15.82 -0.15
C PRO A 545 -20.75 -16.26 -1.55
N ALA A 546 -22.08 -16.25 -1.81
CA ALA A 546 -22.63 -16.57 -3.11
C ALA A 546 -22.25 -15.55 -4.20
N GLN A 547 -22.24 -14.27 -3.87
CA GLN A 547 -21.79 -13.22 -4.79
C GLN A 547 -20.28 -13.33 -5.11
N ILE A 548 -19.46 -13.66 -4.10
CA ILE A 548 -18.02 -13.89 -4.30
C ILE A 548 -17.78 -15.13 -5.17
N ALA A 549 -18.54 -16.22 -4.98
CA ALA A 549 -18.44 -17.40 -5.82
C ALA A 549 -18.84 -17.09 -7.28
N GLN A 550 -19.90 -16.32 -7.51
CA GLN A 550 -20.29 -15.88 -8.86
C GLN A 550 -19.24 -15.00 -9.53
N LEU A 551 -18.52 -14.18 -8.76
CA LEU A 551 -17.39 -13.40 -9.26
C LEU A 551 -16.22 -14.30 -9.65
N GLU A 552 -15.91 -15.32 -8.85
CA GLU A 552 -14.84 -16.29 -9.14
C GLU A 552 -15.12 -17.03 -10.44
N ASP A 553 -16.36 -17.56 -10.61
CA ASP A 553 -16.78 -18.24 -11.83
C ASP A 553 -16.66 -17.34 -13.07
N PHE A 554 -17.07 -16.08 -12.95
CA PHE A 554 -16.94 -15.12 -14.05
C PHE A 554 -15.48 -14.88 -14.41
N MET A 555 -14.62 -14.62 -13.42
CA MET A 555 -13.20 -14.35 -13.66
C MET A 555 -12.48 -15.56 -14.27
N ALA A 556 -12.81 -16.78 -13.83
CA ALA A 556 -12.26 -18.01 -14.40
C ALA A 556 -12.64 -18.19 -15.88
N GLN A 557 -13.88 -17.86 -16.24
CA GLN A 557 -14.36 -17.92 -17.64
C GLN A 557 -13.69 -16.83 -18.52
N ASP A 558 -13.57 -15.60 -18.02
CA ASP A 558 -12.99 -14.47 -18.77
C ASP A 558 -11.46 -14.64 -18.97
N LEU A 559 -10.78 -15.38 -18.09
CA LEU A 559 -9.36 -15.74 -18.20
C LEU A 559 -9.10 -16.96 -19.08
N SER A 560 -10.11 -17.81 -19.31
CA SER A 560 -9.96 -18.98 -20.17
C SER A 560 -9.74 -18.55 -21.61
N PRO A 561 -8.77 -19.12 -22.36
CA PRO A 561 -8.65 -18.86 -23.78
C PRO A 561 -9.99 -19.22 -24.44
N GLN A 562 -10.61 -18.28 -25.15
CA GLN A 562 -11.83 -18.57 -25.91
C GLN A 562 -11.51 -19.69 -26.91
N ALA A 563 -11.94 -20.89 -26.59
CA ALA A 563 -11.92 -22.01 -27.55
C ALA A 563 -12.91 -21.64 -28.67
N GLY A 564 -12.38 -21.07 -29.76
CA GLY A 564 -13.17 -20.91 -30.98
C GLY A 564 -13.34 -19.52 -31.57
N ALA A 565 -12.35 -18.64 -31.50
CA ALA A 565 -12.28 -17.55 -32.49
C ALA A 565 -11.56 -18.08 -33.75
N PRO A 566 -12.18 -18.11 -34.96
CA PRO A 566 -11.51 -18.53 -36.18
C PRO A 566 -10.33 -17.58 -36.46
N ARG A 567 -9.13 -18.13 -36.58
CA ARG A 567 -7.97 -17.40 -37.13
C ARG A 567 -8.37 -16.89 -38.51
N SER A 568 -8.51 -15.58 -38.67
CA SER A 568 -8.63 -14.99 -40.01
C SER A 568 -7.30 -15.18 -40.73
N GLU A 569 -7.20 -16.25 -41.51
CA GLU A 569 -6.17 -16.41 -42.56
C GLU A 569 -6.38 -15.24 -43.54
N LYS A 570 -5.55 -14.22 -43.46
CA LYS A 570 -5.37 -13.30 -44.59
C LYS A 570 -4.73 -14.10 -45.73
N ARG A 571 -5.54 -14.60 -46.66
CA ARG A 571 -5.09 -15.02 -47.96
C ARG A 571 -4.39 -13.84 -48.63
N VAL A 572 -3.09 -13.94 -48.77
CA VAL A 572 -2.32 -13.11 -49.69
C VAL A 572 -2.66 -13.63 -51.09
N SER A 573 -3.54 -12.92 -51.82
CA SER A 573 -3.74 -13.15 -53.23
C SER A 573 -2.51 -12.60 -53.98
N HIS A 574 -1.70 -13.49 -54.52
CA HIS A 574 -0.79 -13.13 -55.59
C HIS A 574 -1.64 -12.89 -56.83
N GLY A 575 -1.78 -11.63 -57.22
CA GLY A 575 -2.24 -11.25 -58.56
C GLY A 575 -1.05 -11.22 -59.50
N ALA A 576 -1.25 -11.86 -60.64
CA ALA A 576 -0.35 -11.94 -61.79
C ALA A 576 -0.04 -10.56 -62.40
#